data_4155e1ead9608e1766c61f75fa7eb681
#
_entry.id   4155e1ead9608e1766c61f75fa7eb681
#
_cell.length_a   1.000
_cell.length_b   1.000
_cell.length_c   1.000
_cell.angle_alpha   90.00
_cell.angle_beta   90.00
_cell.angle_gamma   90.00
#
_symmetry.space_group_name_H-M   'P 1'
#
loop_
_entity.id
_entity.type
_entity.pdbx_description
1 polymer ?
#
loop_
_entity_poly.entity_id
_entity_poly.type
_entity_poly.pdbx_seq_one_letter_code
_entity_poly.pdbx_strand_id
1 'polypeptide(L)'
;MNISRLALLTALLLPAASYAAVDPKLAASCTECHGDKGASTAQDVPTIAGVSATVQSDALKAYRAKTAPCPKVNYKHGDTSRTGDMCSVAKDLSDAQIADLADYYSKLAYVVQKQSADAGKAAAGKLLHDRDCKKCHSAGGKDPSDDAGILAGQPLPWLKATLTQFQQGKREQPKKMQDVTAKLSAADIEALANYYAGEQ
;
A
#
# COMPACT_ATOMS: atom_id res chain seq x y z
N MET A 1 -53.51 9.77 -46.22
CA MET A 1 -52.68 10.86 -45.58
C MET A 1 -51.87 10.20 -44.48
N ASN A 2 -50.61 9.78 -44.78
CA ASN A 2 -49.72 9.12 -43.81
C ASN A 2 -48.77 10.17 -43.25
N ILE A 3 -48.89 10.45 -41.97
CA ILE A 3 -47.98 11.34 -41.26
C ILE A 3 -46.89 10.45 -40.61
N SER A 4 -45.70 10.40 -41.26
CA SER A 4 -44.51 9.79 -40.69
C SER A 4 -44.03 10.63 -39.49
N ARG A 5 -44.08 10.05 -38.29
CA ARG A 5 -43.47 10.62 -37.09
C ARG A 5 -41.99 10.32 -37.10
N LEU A 6 -41.19 11.34 -37.39
CA LEU A 6 -39.72 11.30 -37.26
C LEU A 6 -39.37 11.44 -35.78
N ALA A 7 -38.94 10.37 -35.15
CA ALA A 7 -38.43 10.40 -33.76
C ALA A 7 -36.98 10.92 -33.80
N LEU A 8 -36.74 12.11 -33.27
CA LEU A 8 -35.40 12.63 -32.99
C LEU A 8 -34.84 11.91 -31.76
N LEU A 9 -33.88 11.02 -31.97
CA LEU A 9 -33.04 10.50 -30.89
C LEU A 9 -31.98 11.57 -30.52
N THR A 10 -32.20 12.26 -29.41
CA THR A 10 -31.18 13.08 -28.80
C THR A 10 -30.22 12.18 -28.04
N ALA A 11 -29.02 11.95 -28.60
CA ALA A 11 -27.93 11.27 -27.92
C ALA A 11 -27.39 12.19 -26.82
N LEU A 12 -27.60 11.84 -25.55
CA LEU A 12 -26.94 12.47 -24.42
C LEU A 12 -25.44 12.09 -24.45
N LEU A 13 -24.60 13.01 -24.88
CA LEU A 13 -23.15 12.91 -24.70
C LEU A 13 -22.83 13.15 -23.23
N LEU A 14 -22.68 12.08 -22.46
CA LEU A 14 -22.10 12.16 -21.12
C LEU A 14 -20.61 12.56 -21.28
N PRO A 15 -20.13 13.59 -20.55
CA PRO A 15 -18.71 13.91 -20.55
C PRO A 15 -17.93 12.70 -20.01
N ALA A 16 -17.08 12.12 -20.83
CA ALA A 16 -16.09 11.18 -20.36
C ALA A 16 -15.18 11.91 -19.36
N ALA A 17 -15.20 11.49 -18.09
CA ALA A 17 -14.24 11.97 -17.11
C ALA A 17 -12.84 11.56 -17.62
N SER A 18 -12.11 12.53 -18.15
CA SER A 18 -10.71 12.34 -18.49
C SER A 18 -9.96 12.19 -17.17
N TYR A 19 -9.62 10.96 -16.79
CA TYR A 19 -8.61 10.75 -15.76
C TYR A 19 -7.30 11.32 -16.33
N ALA A 20 -6.83 12.40 -15.74
CA ALA A 20 -5.54 12.95 -16.07
C ALA A 20 -4.48 11.89 -15.78
N ALA A 21 -3.57 11.65 -16.73
CA ALA A 21 -2.42 10.79 -16.45
C ALA A 21 -1.61 11.41 -15.30
N VAL A 22 -1.14 10.57 -14.36
CA VAL A 22 -0.28 11.04 -13.27
C VAL A 22 0.87 11.89 -13.81
N ASP A 23 1.20 12.98 -13.14
CA ASP A 23 2.38 13.78 -13.49
C ASP A 23 3.63 12.88 -13.40
N PRO A 24 4.35 12.66 -14.52
CA PRO A 24 5.51 11.77 -14.54
C PRO A 24 6.61 12.18 -13.56
N LYS A 25 6.78 13.49 -13.31
CA LYS A 25 7.77 13.98 -12.32
C LYS A 25 7.36 13.64 -10.90
N LEU A 26 6.06 13.75 -10.61
CA LEU A 26 5.52 13.40 -9.30
C LEU A 26 5.65 11.90 -9.04
N ALA A 27 5.27 11.06 -9.99
CA ALA A 27 5.46 9.61 -9.89
C ALA A 27 6.95 9.23 -9.76
N ALA A 28 7.83 9.85 -10.54
CA ALA A 28 9.26 9.60 -10.48
C ALA A 28 9.87 9.92 -9.10
N SER A 29 9.36 10.92 -8.38
CA SER A 29 9.87 11.24 -7.04
C SER A 29 9.69 10.11 -6.02
N CYS A 30 8.67 9.28 -6.18
CA CYS A 30 8.43 8.12 -5.30
C CYS A 30 9.47 7.01 -5.54
N THR A 31 9.98 6.89 -6.77
CA THR A 31 10.94 5.83 -7.14
C THR A 31 12.29 6.02 -6.48
N GLU A 32 12.65 7.24 -6.05
CA GLU A 32 13.89 7.51 -5.33
C GLU A 32 14.02 6.70 -4.02
N CYS A 33 12.89 6.32 -3.41
CA CYS A 33 12.85 5.47 -2.22
C CYS A 33 12.21 4.10 -2.50
N HIS A 34 11.09 4.06 -3.24
CA HIS A 34 10.30 2.85 -3.45
C HIS A 34 10.75 1.99 -4.64
N GLY A 35 11.86 2.35 -5.31
CA GLY A 35 12.41 1.59 -6.43
C GLY A 35 11.72 1.84 -7.77
N ASP A 36 12.26 1.26 -8.83
CA ASP A 36 11.70 1.42 -10.17
C ASP A 36 10.23 0.99 -10.19
N LYS A 37 9.37 1.87 -10.72
CA LYS A 37 7.92 1.66 -10.77
C LYS A 37 7.29 1.27 -9.43
N GLY A 38 7.91 1.65 -8.30
CA GLY A 38 7.40 1.33 -6.97
C GLY A 38 7.69 -0.10 -6.50
N ALA A 39 8.56 -0.84 -7.17
CA ALA A 39 9.04 -2.16 -6.76
C ALA A 39 10.30 -2.03 -5.91
N SER A 40 10.13 -1.99 -4.59
CA SER A 40 11.23 -1.77 -3.66
C SER A 40 12.17 -2.97 -3.56
N THR A 41 13.47 -2.69 -3.49
CA THR A 41 14.52 -3.66 -3.11
C THR A 41 15.09 -3.37 -1.73
N ALA A 42 14.62 -2.30 -1.08
CA ALA A 42 15.11 -1.87 0.24
C ALA A 42 14.40 -2.59 1.38
N GLN A 43 15.10 -2.82 2.49
CA GLN A 43 14.57 -3.54 3.64
C GLN A 43 13.66 -2.68 4.53
N ASP A 44 13.78 -1.36 4.45
CA ASP A 44 13.10 -0.37 5.29
C ASP A 44 12.01 0.42 4.53
N VAL A 45 11.82 0.15 3.24
CA VAL A 45 10.85 0.84 2.37
C VAL A 45 10.01 -0.19 1.63
N PRO A 46 8.67 -0.12 1.68
CA PRO A 46 7.80 -1.12 1.06
C PRO A 46 7.71 -0.98 -0.46
N THR A 47 7.34 -2.07 -1.13
CA THR A 47 6.78 -2.05 -2.48
C THR A 47 5.40 -1.39 -2.46
N ILE A 48 5.19 -0.43 -3.37
CA ILE A 48 3.90 0.27 -3.55
C ILE A 48 3.21 -0.10 -4.86
N ALA A 49 3.92 -0.68 -5.82
CA ALA A 49 3.34 -1.20 -7.05
C ALA A 49 2.27 -2.27 -6.75
N GLY A 50 1.15 -2.24 -7.44
CA GLY A 50 0.08 -3.22 -7.33
C GLY A 50 -0.75 -3.18 -6.05
N VAL A 51 -0.42 -2.32 -5.09
CA VAL A 51 -1.26 -2.10 -3.90
C VAL A 51 -2.50 -1.33 -4.31
N SER A 52 -3.67 -1.67 -3.76
CA SER A 52 -4.93 -1.03 -4.16
C SER A 52 -4.91 0.49 -4.02
N ALA A 53 -5.64 1.17 -4.89
CA ALA A 53 -5.72 2.63 -4.88
C ALA A 53 -6.30 3.17 -3.56
N THR A 54 -7.27 2.47 -2.96
CA THR A 54 -7.86 2.80 -1.67
C THR A 54 -6.78 2.84 -0.58
N VAL A 55 -6.02 1.76 -0.44
CA VAL A 55 -4.96 1.65 0.59
C VAL A 55 -3.88 2.71 0.40
N GLN A 56 -3.46 2.95 -0.84
CA GLN A 56 -2.44 3.96 -1.14
C GLN A 56 -2.92 5.38 -0.84
N SER A 57 -4.16 5.71 -1.25
CA SER A 57 -4.77 7.01 -0.98
C SER A 57 -4.88 7.26 0.53
N ASP A 58 -5.37 6.27 1.29
CA ASP A 58 -5.54 6.39 2.74
C ASP A 58 -4.17 6.52 3.44
N ALA A 59 -3.17 5.76 3.02
CA ALA A 59 -1.81 5.89 3.55
C ALA A 59 -1.21 7.27 3.29
N LEU A 60 -1.32 7.81 2.06
CA LEU A 60 -0.82 9.15 1.72
C LEU A 60 -1.54 10.25 2.52
N LYS A 61 -2.87 10.14 2.69
CA LYS A 61 -3.65 11.06 3.54
C LYS A 61 -3.22 10.98 5.00
N ALA A 62 -2.99 9.78 5.53
CA ALA A 62 -2.52 9.59 6.91
C ALA A 62 -1.13 10.19 7.13
N TYR A 63 -0.21 10.06 6.17
CA TYR A 63 1.10 10.71 6.23
C TYR A 63 0.98 12.25 6.14
N ARG A 64 0.13 12.77 5.26
CA ARG A 64 -0.13 14.21 5.14
C ARG A 64 -0.71 14.78 6.43
N ALA A 65 -1.63 14.07 7.06
CA ALA A 65 -2.23 14.42 8.35
C ALA A 65 -1.33 14.13 9.56
N LYS A 66 -0.19 13.43 9.38
CA LYS A 66 0.72 12.98 10.43
C LYS A 66 0.07 12.03 11.46
N THR A 67 -0.97 11.29 11.05
CA THR A 67 -1.60 10.23 11.85
C THR A 67 -0.92 8.87 11.69
N ALA A 68 0.09 8.79 10.82
CA ALA A 68 0.99 7.65 10.67
C ALA A 68 2.44 8.06 11.00
N PRO A 69 3.25 7.17 11.64
CA PRO A 69 4.66 7.45 11.90
C PRO A 69 5.48 7.65 10.64
N CYS A 70 6.40 8.61 10.66
CA CYS A 70 7.24 8.97 9.53
C CYS A 70 8.73 8.82 9.89
N PRO A 71 9.24 7.59 9.99
CA PRO A 71 10.65 7.38 10.21
C PRO A 71 11.45 7.91 9.03
N LYS A 72 12.59 8.53 9.32
CA LYS A 72 13.53 8.94 8.27
C LYS A 72 14.23 7.72 7.70
N VAL A 73 14.33 7.70 6.39
CA VAL A 73 15.08 6.69 5.62
C VAL A 73 16.05 7.40 4.67
N ASN A 74 17.14 6.72 4.33
CA ASN A 74 18.01 7.20 3.25
C ASN A 74 17.33 6.96 1.90
N TYR A 75 17.50 7.85 0.95
CA TYR A 75 17.13 7.64 -0.44
C TYR A 75 17.83 6.40 -0.98
N LYS A 76 17.17 5.63 -1.83
CA LYS A 76 17.69 4.35 -2.34
C LYS A 76 18.30 4.49 -3.74
N HIS A 77 17.91 5.56 -4.43
CA HIS A 77 18.38 5.88 -5.78
C HIS A 77 18.77 7.36 -5.84
N GLY A 78 19.65 7.72 -6.78
CA GLY A 78 20.20 9.06 -6.91
C GLY A 78 21.22 9.36 -5.80
N ASP A 79 21.08 10.49 -5.12
CA ASP A 79 21.93 10.86 -3.99
C ASP A 79 21.47 10.14 -2.70
N THR A 80 22.07 8.99 -2.43
CA THR A 80 21.76 8.14 -1.27
C THR A 80 22.24 8.69 0.08
N SER A 81 22.98 9.81 0.10
CA SER A 81 23.32 10.52 1.33
C SER A 81 22.15 11.33 1.89
N ARG A 82 21.17 11.65 1.05
CA ARG A 82 19.95 12.35 1.45
C ARG A 82 19.04 11.45 2.29
N THR A 83 18.33 12.06 3.23
CA THR A 83 17.29 11.40 4.02
C THR A 83 15.96 12.06 3.78
N GLY A 84 14.87 11.27 3.84
CA GLY A 84 13.51 11.76 3.74
C GLY A 84 12.56 10.92 4.59
N ASP A 85 11.32 11.36 4.65
CA ASP A 85 10.22 10.66 5.32
C ASP A 85 8.89 10.91 4.60
N MET A 86 7.92 10.00 4.79
CA MET A 86 6.66 10.08 4.08
C MET A 86 5.79 11.29 4.47
N CYS A 87 5.91 11.81 5.69
CA CYS A 87 5.17 13.03 6.07
C CYS A 87 5.67 14.25 5.29
N SER A 88 6.99 14.35 5.11
CA SER A 88 7.59 15.42 4.31
C SER A 88 7.24 15.32 2.83
N VAL A 89 7.13 14.09 2.31
CA VAL A 89 6.72 13.83 0.91
C VAL A 89 5.23 14.16 0.70
N ALA A 90 4.38 13.73 1.62
CA ALA A 90 2.93 13.85 1.45
C ALA A 90 2.36 15.24 1.79
N LYS A 91 3.07 16.08 2.55
CA LYS A 91 2.55 17.34 3.15
C LYS A 91 1.91 18.29 2.15
N ASP A 92 2.45 18.38 0.95
CA ASP A 92 2.05 19.33 -0.08
C ASP A 92 1.20 18.69 -1.21
N LEU A 93 0.88 17.38 -1.09
CA LEU A 93 0.05 16.69 -2.08
C LEU A 93 -1.41 17.13 -1.96
N SER A 94 -2.01 17.55 -3.07
CA SER A 94 -3.47 17.77 -3.17
C SER A 94 -4.21 16.42 -3.20
N ASP A 95 -5.51 16.44 -2.94
CA ASP A 95 -6.35 15.24 -3.04
C ASP A 95 -6.34 14.64 -4.45
N ALA A 96 -6.31 15.48 -5.48
CA ALA A 96 -6.20 15.02 -6.87
C ALA A 96 -4.86 14.31 -7.12
N GLN A 97 -3.75 14.87 -6.68
CA GLN A 97 -2.43 14.23 -6.80
C GLN A 97 -2.34 12.90 -6.04
N ILE A 98 -2.94 12.83 -4.85
CA ILE A 98 -3.03 11.58 -4.07
C ILE A 98 -3.84 10.53 -4.85
N ALA A 99 -4.98 10.92 -5.43
CA ALA A 99 -5.80 10.02 -6.22
C ALA A 99 -5.07 9.52 -7.49
N ASP A 100 -4.40 10.43 -8.21
CA ASP A 100 -3.65 10.10 -9.43
C ASP A 100 -2.47 9.15 -9.14
N LEU A 101 -1.72 9.40 -8.05
CA LEU A 101 -0.62 8.53 -7.61
C LEU A 101 -1.13 7.14 -7.20
N ALA A 102 -2.21 7.09 -6.43
CA ALA A 102 -2.82 5.85 -5.96
C ALA A 102 -3.35 5.01 -7.14
N ASP A 103 -4.04 5.65 -8.09
CA ASP A 103 -4.51 5.00 -9.31
C ASP A 103 -3.35 4.48 -10.17
N TYR A 104 -2.31 5.30 -10.36
CA TYR A 104 -1.14 4.91 -11.15
C TYR A 104 -0.43 3.68 -10.58
N TYR A 105 -0.05 3.72 -9.30
CA TYR A 105 0.70 2.62 -8.70
C TYR A 105 -0.14 1.36 -8.52
N SER A 106 -1.47 1.47 -8.33
CA SER A 106 -2.35 0.31 -8.22
C SER A 106 -2.44 -0.52 -9.49
N LYS A 107 -2.22 0.10 -10.66
CA LYS A 107 -2.24 -0.57 -11.97
C LYS A 107 -0.93 -1.24 -12.35
N LEU A 108 0.13 -1.00 -11.59
CA LEU A 108 1.42 -1.64 -11.83
C LEU A 108 1.42 -3.08 -11.28
N ALA A 109 2.25 -3.94 -11.87
CA ALA A 109 2.41 -5.30 -11.36
C ALA A 109 3.07 -5.27 -9.99
N TYR A 110 2.49 -5.98 -9.02
CA TYR A 110 3.13 -6.21 -7.73
C TYR A 110 4.37 -7.10 -7.90
N VAL A 111 5.47 -6.68 -7.29
CA VAL A 111 6.74 -7.43 -7.31
C VAL A 111 7.10 -7.79 -5.87
N VAL A 112 7.15 -9.08 -5.58
CA VAL A 112 7.58 -9.57 -4.28
C VAL A 112 9.08 -9.34 -4.08
N GLN A 113 9.48 -8.93 -2.89
CA GLN A 113 10.89 -8.80 -2.56
C GLN A 113 11.47 -10.19 -2.20
N LYS A 114 12.49 -10.62 -2.94
CA LYS A 114 13.22 -11.84 -2.62
C LYS A 114 14.06 -11.62 -1.36
N GLN A 115 13.78 -12.38 -0.32
CA GLN A 115 14.44 -12.28 0.98
C GLN A 115 14.36 -13.60 1.74
N SER A 116 15.22 -13.76 2.73
CA SER A 116 15.17 -14.92 3.63
C SER A 116 14.13 -14.70 4.73
N ALA A 117 13.38 -15.75 5.05
CA ALA A 117 12.50 -15.81 6.21
C ALA A 117 12.80 -17.04 7.02
N ASP A 118 12.64 -16.96 8.35
CA ASP A 118 12.76 -18.11 9.24
C ASP A 118 11.56 -19.04 9.08
N ALA A 119 11.77 -20.25 8.61
CA ALA A 119 10.69 -21.19 8.31
C ALA A 119 9.86 -21.60 9.55
N GLY A 120 10.51 -21.69 10.73
CA GLY A 120 9.81 -22.01 11.98
C GLY A 120 8.88 -20.89 12.40
N LYS A 121 9.37 -19.64 12.35
CA LYS A 121 8.56 -18.46 12.64
C LYS A 121 7.46 -18.27 11.59
N ALA A 122 7.76 -18.49 10.30
CA ALA A 122 6.78 -18.39 9.23
C ALA A 122 5.63 -19.40 9.43
N ALA A 123 5.91 -20.62 9.85
CA ALA A 123 4.87 -21.61 10.16
C ALA A 123 3.97 -21.16 11.31
N ALA A 124 4.54 -20.59 12.39
CA ALA A 124 3.76 -20.00 13.48
C ALA A 124 2.95 -18.80 13.01
N GLY A 125 3.55 -17.92 12.19
CA GLY A 125 2.88 -16.75 11.60
C GLY A 125 1.70 -17.13 10.72
N LYS A 126 1.82 -18.23 9.96
CA LYS A 126 0.70 -18.75 9.15
C LYS A 126 -0.50 -19.12 10.02
N LEU A 127 -0.28 -19.78 11.15
CA LEU A 127 -1.38 -20.13 12.07
C LEU A 127 -2.07 -18.88 12.62
N LEU A 128 -1.30 -17.83 12.96
CA LEU A 128 -1.84 -16.54 13.39
C LEU A 128 -2.63 -15.87 12.27
N HIS A 129 -2.07 -15.83 11.05
CA HIS A 129 -2.76 -15.30 9.88
C HIS A 129 -4.09 -15.99 9.63
N ASP A 130 -4.09 -17.33 9.58
CA ASP A 130 -5.27 -18.13 9.30
C ASP A 130 -6.38 -17.93 10.35
N ARG A 131 -6.01 -17.69 11.60
CA ARG A 131 -6.94 -17.46 12.71
C ARG A 131 -7.52 -16.05 12.72
N ASP A 132 -6.67 -15.02 12.56
CA ASP A 132 -7.03 -13.65 12.94
C ASP A 132 -7.01 -12.65 11.76
N CYS A 133 -6.25 -12.93 10.68
CA CYS A 133 -5.94 -11.93 9.64
C CYS A 133 -6.60 -12.23 8.29
N LYS A 134 -6.75 -13.52 7.92
CA LYS A 134 -7.16 -13.96 6.58
C LYS A 134 -8.52 -13.46 6.12
N LYS A 135 -9.38 -13.04 7.06
CA LYS A 135 -10.72 -12.53 6.72
C LYS A 135 -10.68 -11.23 5.94
N CYS A 136 -9.64 -10.42 6.18
CA CYS A 136 -9.42 -9.12 5.52
C CYS A 136 -8.15 -9.12 4.65
N HIS A 137 -7.23 -10.03 4.88
CA HIS A 137 -6.00 -10.23 4.12
C HIS A 137 -6.02 -11.62 3.50
N SER A 138 -6.85 -11.82 2.46
CA SER A 138 -7.04 -13.11 1.83
C SER A 138 -5.80 -13.58 1.05
N ALA A 139 -5.84 -14.80 0.54
CA ALA A 139 -4.75 -15.38 -0.26
C ALA A 139 -3.35 -15.23 0.37
N GLY A 140 -3.24 -15.32 1.71
CA GLY A 140 -1.96 -15.12 2.39
C GLY A 140 -1.49 -13.66 2.43
N GLY A 141 -2.40 -12.70 2.26
CA GLY A 141 -2.11 -11.27 2.17
C GLY A 141 -1.59 -10.83 0.80
N LYS A 142 -1.95 -11.56 -0.26
CA LYS A 142 -1.52 -11.27 -1.65
C LYS A 142 -2.58 -10.53 -2.47
N ASP A 143 -3.86 -10.58 -2.06
CA ASP A 143 -4.97 -10.10 -2.89
C ASP A 143 -5.14 -8.58 -2.78
N PRO A 144 -4.88 -7.81 -3.84
CA PRO A 144 -5.10 -6.36 -3.82
C PRO A 144 -6.58 -5.98 -3.75
N SER A 145 -7.50 -6.89 -4.12
CA SER A 145 -8.94 -6.62 -4.10
C SER A 145 -9.55 -6.60 -2.69
N ASP A 146 -8.79 -7.04 -1.69
CA ASP A 146 -9.22 -6.96 -0.28
C ASP A 146 -9.28 -5.51 0.25
N ASP A 147 -8.66 -4.54 -0.45
CA ASP A 147 -8.46 -3.16 0.04
C ASP A 147 -7.85 -3.10 1.45
N ALA A 148 -7.04 -4.09 1.80
CA ALA A 148 -6.41 -4.24 3.11
C ALA A 148 -4.87 -4.16 3.08
N GLY A 149 -4.31 -3.83 1.92
CA GLY A 149 -2.87 -3.79 1.67
C GLY A 149 -2.26 -5.17 1.41
N ILE A 150 -1.32 -5.21 0.48
CA ILE A 150 -0.54 -6.41 0.20
C ILE A 150 0.54 -6.56 1.28
N LEU A 151 0.57 -7.71 1.96
CA LEU A 151 1.52 -8.04 3.01
C LEU A 151 2.59 -9.03 2.52
N ALA A 152 2.18 -9.98 1.68
CA ALA A 152 3.04 -11.03 1.16
C ALA A 152 4.18 -10.45 0.31
N GLY A 153 5.41 -10.89 0.57
CA GLY A 153 6.60 -10.44 -0.15
C GLY A 153 7.03 -9.00 0.15
N GLN A 154 6.43 -8.33 1.13
CA GLN A 154 6.94 -7.04 1.62
C GLN A 154 8.21 -7.23 2.46
N PRO A 155 9.10 -6.21 2.57
CA PRO A 155 10.33 -6.32 3.35
C PRO A 155 10.06 -6.70 4.81
N LEU A 156 10.75 -7.74 5.30
CA LEU A 156 10.58 -8.25 6.67
C LEU A 156 10.80 -7.17 7.75
N PRO A 157 11.85 -6.34 7.71
CA PRO A 157 12.03 -5.28 8.70
C PRO A 157 10.90 -4.23 8.66
N TRP A 158 10.41 -3.88 7.46
CA TRP A 158 9.30 -2.96 7.31
C TRP A 158 7.99 -3.56 7.87
N LEU A 159 7.71 -4.83 7.59
CA LEU A 159 6.54 -5.56 8.16
C LEU A 159 6.56 -5.53 9.69
N LYS A 160 7.71 -5.84 10.29
CA LYS A 160 7.87 -5.81 11.76
C LYS A 160 7.62 -4.42 12.32
N ALA A 161 8.24 -3.40 11.73
CA ALA A 161 8.09 -2.02 12.18
C ALA A 161 6.62 -1.57 12.07
N THR A 162 5.95 -1.87 10.95
CA THR A 162 4.58 -1.47 10.69
C THR A 162 3.59 -2.20 11.61
N LEU A 163 3.73 -3.52 11.80
CA LEU A 163 2.91 -4.29 12.75
C LEU A 163 3.09 -3.78 14.18
N THR A 164 4.32 -3.44 14.58
CA THR A 164 4.59 -2.84 15.88
C THR A 164 3.90 -1.48 16.03
N GLN A 165 3.89 -0.66 15.00
CA GLN A 165 3.20 0.64 15.01
C GLN A 165 1.68 0.47 15.16
N PHE A 166 1.09 -0.52 14.49
CA PHE A 166 -0.33 -0.87 14.64
C PHE A 166 -0.63 -1.38 16.04
N GLN A 167 0.17 -2.29 16.56
CA GLN A 167 0.04 -2.86 17.91
C GLN A 167 0.08 -1.77 18.98
N GLN A 168 0.93 -0.76 18.80
CA GLN A 168 1.08 0.38 19.73
C GLN A 168 0.02 1.48 19.52
N GLY A 169 -0.91 1.34 18.58
CA GLY A 169 -1.89 2.36 18.25
C GLY A 169 -1.29 3.65 17.64
N LYS A 170 -0.05 3.57 17.16
CA LYS A 170 0.65 4.72 16.54
C LYS A 170 0.29 4.93 15.07
N ARG A 171 -0.37 3.97 14.45
CA ARG A 171 -0.86 4.02 13.08
C ARG A 171 -2.36 3.84 13.07
N GLU A 172 -3.06 4.73 12.39
CA GLU A 172 -4.50 4.61 12.18
C GLU A 172 -4.85 3.30 11.46
N GLN A 173 -5.93 2.67 11.89
CA GLN A 173 -6.38 1.37 11.37
C GLN A 173 -7.87 1.16 11.63
N PRO A 174 -8.56 0.33 10.84
CA PRO A 174 -9.94 -0.05 11.11
C PRO A 174 -10.09 -0.70 12.49
N LYS A 175 -11.20 -0.45 13.17
CA LYS A 175 -11.46 -0.98 14.52
C LYS A 175 -11.27 -2.49 14.63
N LYS A 176 -11.72 -3.26 13.62
CA LYS A 176 -11.56 -4.73 13.58
C LYS A 176 -10.10 -5.16 13.54
N MET A 177 -9.25 -4.43 12.82
CA MET A 177 -7.81 -4.69 12.78
C MET A 177 -7.17 -4.31 14.13
N GLN A 178 -7.58 -3.19 14.73
CA GLN A 178 -7.09 -2.76 16.04
C GLN A 178 -7.37 -3.79 17.14
N ASP A 179 -8.56 -4.39 17.15
CA ASP A 179 -8.95 -5.40 18.13
C ASP A 179 -8.07 -6.67 18.09
N VAL A 180 -7.45 -6.93 16.93
CA VAL A 180 -6.49 -8.01 16.72
C VAL A 180 -5.06 -7.54 17.04
N THR A 181 -4.62 -6.46 16.40
CA THR A 181 -3.21 -6.01 16.50
C THR A 181 -2.81 -5.61 17.91
N ALA A 182 -3.73 -5.03 18.70
CA ALA A 182 -3.48 -4.64 20.08
C ALA A 182 -3.13 -5.83 21.00
N LYS A 183 -3.46 -7.06 20.62
CA LYS A 183 -3.22 -8.28 21.40
C LYS A 183 -1.94 -9.01 20.98
N LEU A 184 -1.30 -8.59 19.90
CA LEU A 184 -0.10 -9.25 19.41
C LEU A 184 1.06 -9.05 20.38
N SER A 185 1.73 -10.14 20.72
CA SER A 185 3.02 -10.09 21.40
C SER A 185 4.16 -9.77 20.40
N ALA A 186 5.33 -9.44 20.90
CA ALA A 186 6.51 -9.26 20.05
C ALA A 186 6.86 -10.54 19.26
N ALA A 187 6.62 -11.72 19.85
CA ALA A 187 6.81 -13.00 19.18
C ALA A 187 5.79 -13.22 18.04
N ASP A 188 4.53 -12.82 18.22
CA ASP A 188 3.51 -12.90 17.19
C ASP A 188 3.84 -11.97 16.00
N ILE A 189 4.30 -10.76 16.28
CA ILE A 189 4.76 -9.81 15.24
C ILE A 189 5.93 -10.39 14.46
N GLU A 190 6.90 -10.99 15.14
CA GLU A 190 8.04 -11.66 14.51
C GLU A 190 7.59 -12.81 13.62
N ALA A 191 6.65 -13.64 14.10
CA ALA A 191 6.10 -14.76 13.37
C ALA A 191 5.33 -14.33 12.12
N LEU A 192 4.40 -13.37 12.26
CA LEU A 192 3.62 -12.82 11.14
C LEU A 192 4.52 -12.16 10.08
N ALA A 193 5.52 -11.38 10.51
CA ALA A 193 6.44 -10.74 9.58
C ALA A 193 7.25 -11.76 8.78
N ASN A 194 7.71 -12.85 9.42
CA ASN A 194 8.41 -13.95 8.71
C ASN A 194 7.47 -14.70 7.77
N TYR A 195 6.21 -14.92 8.16
CA TYR A 195 5.23 -15.54 7.29
C TYR A 195 5.03 -14.71 6.01
N TYR A 196 4.66 -13.44 6.13
CA TYR A 196 4.43 -12.59 4.97
C TYR A 196 5.68 -12.37 4.12
N ALA A 197 6.84 -12.20 4.74
CA ALA A 197 8.10 -12.05 4.03
C ALA A 197 8.49 -13.31 3.24
N GLY A 198 8.09 -14.50 3.71
CA GLY A 198 8.31 -15.79 3.05
C GLY A 198 7.31 -16.12 1.96
N GLU A 199 6.17 -15.45 1.88
CA GLU A 199 5.13 -15.62 0.87
C GLU A 199 5.55 -14.96 -0.46
N GLN A 200 6.35 -15.66 -1.26
CA GLN A 200 6.97 -15.19 -2.51
C GLN A 200 6.28 -15.79 -3.75
#